data_06ba7f8c159c2342d1a8f420e8ccaf01
#
_entry.id   06ba7f8c159c2342d1a8f420e8ccaf01
#
_cell.length_a   1.000
_cell.length_b   1.000
_cell.length_c   1.000
_cell.angle_alpha   90.00
_cell.angle_beta   90.00
_cell.angle_gamma   90.00
#
_symmetry.space_group_name_H-M   'P 1'
#
loop_
_entity.id
_entity.type
_entity.pdbx_description
1 polymer ?
#
loop_
_entity_poly.entity_id
_entity_poly.type
_entity_poly.pdbx_seq_one_letter_code
_entity_poly.pdbx_strand_id
1 'polypeptide(L)'
;MTIQEKQDIIIEEFSVFDDWFDKYALIIEYANKLKPLDEKKKTPQNIIEGCQSRVWIDASFNEKGQVVFVGDSDAIIVRGILALLLYVLSEHTPQEIIESELYFIEKIGLKEHLSPTRSNGLVAMMKQLKLYSIAFSSKKG
;
A
#
# COMPACT_ATOMS: atom_id res chain seq x y z
N MET A 1 7.10 5.95 -14.17
CA MET A 1 5.92 6.73 -13.69
C MET A 1 6.17 7.33 -12.32
N THR A 2 5.73 8.55 -12.11
CA THR A 2 5.82 9.20 -10.80
C THR A 2 4.75 8.66 -9.85
N ILE A 3 4.94 8.93 -8.56
CA ILE A 3 3.94 8.60 -7.53
C ILE A 3 2.60 9.29 -7.86
N GLN A 4 2.64 10.55 -8.30
CA GLN A 4 1.45 11.29 -8.69
C GLN A 4 0.73 10.64 -9.87
N GLU A 5 1.46 10.29 -10.90
CA GLU A 5 0.88 9.64 -12.08
C GLU A 5 0.19 8.33 -11.73
N LYS A 6 0.80 7.53 -10.87
CA LYS A 6 0.21 6.27 -10.42
C LYS A 6 -1.07 6.50 -9.61
N GLN A 7 -1.09 7.52 -8.75
CA GLN A 7 -2.30 7.86 -8.00
C GLN A 7 -3.42 8.30 -8.92
N ASP A 8 -3.10 9.10 -9.93
CA ASP A 8 -4.08 9.59 -10.89
C ASP A 8 -4.70 8.46 -11.71
N ILE A 9 -3.91 7.43 -12.04
CA ILE A 9 -4.42 6.23 -12.70
C ILE A 9 -5.45 5.51 -11.82
N ILE A 10 -5.15 5.35 -10.53
CA ILE A 10 -6.08 4.72 -9.59
C ILE A 10 -7.36 5.52 -9.47
N ILE A 11 -7.24 6.83 -9.31
CA ILE A 11 -8.40 7.72 -9.19
C ILE A 11 -9.30 7.59 -10.43
N GLU A 12 -8.70 7.58 -11.62
CA GLU A 12 -9.43 7.42 -12.86
C GLU A 12 -10.15 6.07 -12.95
N GLU A 13 -9.46 4.99 -12.59
CA GLU A 13 -10.06 3.64 -12.59
C GLU A 13 -11.27 3.56 -11.67
N PHE A 14 -11.18 4.12 -10.47
CA PHE A 14 -12.29 4.09 -9.52
C PHE A 14 -13.43 5.02 -9.92
N SER A 15 -13.13 6.09 -10.65
CA SER A 15 -14.12 7.11 -11.02
C SER A 15 -15.17 6.60 -12.01
N VAL A 16 -14.90 5.51 -12.72
CA VAL A 16 -15.88 4.93 -13.66
C VAL A 16 -17.01 4.19 -12.95
N PHE A 17 -16.86 3.93 -11.67
CA PHE A 17 -17.87 3.21 -10.87
C PHE A 17 -18.56 4.18 -9.91
N ASP A 18 -19.90 4.14 -9.89
CA ASP A 18 -20.71 4.92 -8.94
C ASP A 18 -21.04 4.12 -7.69
N ASP A 19 -21.08 2.79 -7.83
CA ASP A 19 -21.50 1.87 -6.79
C ASP A 19 -20.27 1.32 -6.06
N TRP A 20 -20.32 1.29 -4.73
CA TRP A 20 -19.24 0.72 -3.91
C TRP A 20 -19.09 -0.78 -4.07
N PHE A 21 -20.13 -1.47 -4.50
CA PHE A 21 -20.01 -2.89 -4.87
C PHE A 21 -18.96 -3.08 -5.96
N ASP A 22 -19.06 -2.24 -7.01
CA ASP A 22 -18.11 -2.29 -8.12
C ASP A 22 -16.73 -1.83 -7.72
N LYS A 23 -16.64 -0.85 -6.82
CA LYS A 23 -15.34 -0.38 -6.29
C LYS A 23 -14.67 -1.44 -5.44
N TYR A 24 -15.42 -2.18 -4.62
CA TYR A 24 -14.88 -3.31 -3.88
C TYR A 24 -14.39 -4.41 -4.82
N ALA A 25 -15.13 -4.67 -5.91
CA ALA A 25 -14.67 -5.64 -6.91
C ALA A 25 -13.32 -5.24 -7.51
N LEU A 26 -13.12 -3.95 -7.76
CA LEU A 26 -11.84 -3.45 -8.25
C LEU A 26 -10.73 -3.62 -7.21
N ILE A 27 -11.03 -3.36 -5.95
CA ILE A 27 -10.07 -3.60 -4.85
C ILE A 27 -9.67 -5.07 -4.81
N ILE A 28 -10.61 -5.98 -4.99
CA ILE A 28 -10.33 -7.43 -5.02
C ILE A 28 -9.47 -7.80 -6.23
N GLU A 29 -9.70 -7.15 -7.37
CA GLU A 29 -8.83 -7.36 -8.55
C GLU A 29 -7.38 -6.98 -8.24
N TYR A 30 -7.16 -5.87 -7.56
CA TYR A 30 -5.82 -5.49 -7.13
C TYR A 30 -5.23 -6.50 -6.16
N ALA A 31 -6.04 -7.04 -5.24
CA ALA A 31 -5.59 -8.09 -4.32
C ALA A 31 -5.12 -9.33 -5.09
N ASN A 32 -5.86 -9.71 -6.14
CA ASN A 32 -5.54 -10.90 -6.94
C ASN A 32 -4.29 -10.70 -7.80
N LYS A 33 -3.97 -9.46 -8.16
CA LYS A 33 -2.77 -9.12 -8.92
C LYS A 33 -1.53 -9.05 -8.03
N LEU A 34 -1.70 -8.87 -6.72
CA LEU A 34 -0.59 -8.79 -5.80
C LEU A 34 0.08 -10.15 -5.68
N LYS A 35 1.38 -10.18 -5.96
CA LYS A 35 2.15 -11.40 -5.87
C LYS A 35 2.15 -11.92 -4.43
N PRO A 36 1.86 -13.21 -4.21
CA PRO A 36 1.91 -13.77 -2.86
C PRO A 36 3.29 -13.60 -2.24
N LEU A 37 3.32 -13.26 -0.95
CA LEU A 37 4.57 -13.11 -0.23
C LEU A 37 5.11 -14.48 0.13
N ASP A 38 6.43 -14.65 -0.04
CA ASP A 38 7.13 -15.86 0.38
C ASP A 38 6.89 -16.10 1.88
N GLU A 39 6.55 -17.32 2.26
CA GLU A 39 6.32 -17.70 3.66
C GLU A 39 7.49 -17.34 4.57
N LYS A 40 8.70 -17.37 4.05
CA LYS A 40 9.91 -16.98 4.80
C LYS A 40 9.90 -15.51 5.22
N LYS A 41 9.14 -14.67 4.51
CA LYS A 41 9.01 -13.25 4.82
C LYS A 41 7.80 -12.94 5.71
N LYS A 42 6.94 -13.90 5.94
CA LYS A 42 5.80 -13.76 6.86
C LYS A 42 6.26 -13.98 8.30
N THR A 43 7.12 -13.09 8.77
CA THR A 43 7.74 -13.16 10.08
C THR A 43 7.12 -12.13 11.02
N PRO A 44 7.28 -12.30 12.35
CA PRO A 44 6.81 -11.27 13.29
C PRO A 44 7.42 -9.89 13.05
N GLN A 45 8.63 -9.82 12.50
CA GLN A 45 9.30 -8.55 12.22
C GLN A 45 8.64 -7.79 11.09
N ASN A 46 8.03 -8.47 10.14
CA ASN A 46 7.37 -7.87 8.99
C ASN A 46 5.88 -7.62 9.21
N ILE A 47 5.32 -8.07 10.32
CA ILE A 47 3.90 -7.90 10.61
C ILE A 47 3.62 -6.45 11.02
N ILE A 48 2.50 -5.92 10.55
CA ILE A 48 2.11 -4.54 10.84
C ILE A 48 1.17 -4.55 12.05
N GLU A 49 1.57 -3.83 13.09
CA GLU A 49 0.74 -3.65 14.27
C GLU A 49 -0.36 -2.62 13.98
N GLY A 50 -1.48 -2.75 14.67
CA GLY A 50 -2.62 -1.87 14.50
C GLY A 50 -3.64 -2.34 13.48
N CYS A 51 -3.40 -3.52 12.89
CA CYS A 51 -4.35 -4.16 11.98
C CYS A 51 -4.99 -5.36 12.68
N GLN A 52 -6.31 -5.51 12.52
CA GLN A 52 -7.02 -6.67 13.04
C GLN A 52 -6.68 -7.93 12.24
N SER A 53 -6.57 -7.77 10.92
CA SER A 53 -6.09 -8.82 10.03
C SER A 53 -4.57 -8.86 10.06
N ARG A 54 -4.00 -10.01 9.72
CA ARG A 54 -2.55 -10.11 9.58
C ARG A 54 -2.12 -9.43 8.29
N VAL A 55 -1.18 -8.51 8.40
CA VAL A 55 -0.59 -7.80 7.27
C VAL A 55 0.92 -7.85 7.42
N TRP A 56 1.62 -8.24 6.38
CA TRP A 56 3.09 -8.27 6.35
C TRP A 56 3.57 -7.33 5.26
N ILE A 57 4.60 -6.54 5.56
CA ILE A 57 5.28 -5.69 4.59
C ILE A 57 6.78 -5.86 4.78
N ASP A 58 7.49 -6.07 3.69
CA ASP A 58 8.94 -6.09 3.68
C ASP A 58 9.45 -5.11 2.64
N ALA A 59 10.66 -4.61 2.82
CA ALA A 59 11.24 -3.59 1.95
C ALA A 59 12.70 -3.92 1.65
N SER A 60 13.13 -3.60 0.44
CA SER A 60 14.50 -3.78 0.00
C SER A 60 14.87 -2.66 -0.97
N PHE A 61 16.18 -2.51 -1.27
CA PHE A 61 16.65 -1.60 -2.30
C PHE A 61 16.90 -2.38 -3.60
N ASN A 62 16.57 -1.75 -4.73
CA ASN A 62 17.04 -2.25 -6.02
C ASN A 62 18.34 -1.52 -6.42
N GLU A 63 18.88 -1.87 -7.58
CA GLU A 63 20.14 -1.30 -8.09
C GLU A 63 20.05 0.20 -8.38
N LYS A 64 18.86 0.71 -8.58
CA LYS A 64 18.61 2.13 -8.88
C LYS A 64 18.48 2.99 -7.63
N GLY A 65 18.62 2.41 -6.44
CA GLY A 65 18.44 3.13 -5.18
C GLY A 65 16.98 3.40 -4.86
N GLN A 66 16.09 2.60 -5.40
CA GLN A 66 14.65 2.70 -5.14
C GLN A 66 14.24 1.65 -4.11
N VAL A 67 13.26 2.00 -3.28
CA VAL A 67 12.69 1.07 -2.31
C VAL A 67 11.68 0.19 -3.03
N VAL A 68 11.83 -1.12 -2.89
CA VAL A 68 10.89 -2.10 -3.42
C VAL A 68 10.15 -2.70 -2.24
N PHE A 69 8.82 -2.55 -2.24
CA PHE A 69 7.97 -3.11 -1.20
C PHE A 69 7.31 -4.38 -1.69
N VAL A 70 7.24 -5.36 -0.81
CA VAL A 70 6.43 -6.57 -1.00
C VAL A 70 5.58 -6.76 0.24
N GLY A 71 4.42 -7.39 0.08
CA GLY A 71 3.54 -7.58 1.22
C GLY A 71 2.39 -8.52 0.91
N ASP A 72 1.65 -8.85 1.95
CA ASP A 72 0.51 -9.75 1.84
C ASP A 72 -0.43 -9.54 3.05
N SER A 73 -1.62 -10.08 2.96
CA SER A 73 -2.58 -10.10 4.06
C SER A 73 -3.46 -11.33 3.95
N ASP A 74 -3.96 -11.78 5.10
CA ASP A 74 -4.90 -12.89 5.17
C ASP A 74 -6.35 -12.47 4.93
N ALA A 75 -6.62 -11.16 4.76
CA ALA A 75 -7.94 -10.61 4.46
C ALA A 75 -7.94 -9.97 3.08
N ILE A 76 -8.88 -10.39 2.22
CA ILE A 76 -8.86 -10.02 0.79
C ILE A 76 -8.99 -8.50 0.55
N ILE A 77 -9.87 -7.82 1.27
CA ILE A 77 -10.04 -6.37 1.09
C ILE A 77 -8.79 -5.63 1.58
N VAL A 78 -8.24 -6.02 2.72
CA VAL A 78 -7.00 -5.44 3.24
C VAL A 78 -5.85 -5.68 2.27
N ARG A 79 -5.77 -6.88 1.70
CA ARG A 79 -4.76 -7.22 0.70
C ARG A 79 -4.88 -6.32 -0.53
N GLY A 80 -6.12 -6.02 -0.96
CA GLY A 80 -6.36 -5.12 -2.09
C GLY A 80 -5.93 -3.70 -1.79
N ILE A 81 -6.21 -3.20 -0.59
CA ILE A 81 -5.78 -1.87 -0.16
C ILE A 81 -4.25 -1.81 -0.11
N LEU A 82 -3.63 -2.84 0.45
CA LEU A 82 -2.17 -2.96 0.46
C LEU A 82 -1.60 -2.93 -0.97
N ALA A 83 -2.23 -3.67 -1.89
CA ALA A 83 -1.80 -3.70 -3.28
C ALA A 83 -1.83 -2.31 -3.92
N LEU A 84 -2.86 -1.51 -3.63
CA LEU A 84 -2.94 -0.12 -4.10
C LEU A 84 -1.77 0.72 -3.57
N LEU A 85 -1.49 0.61 -2.28
CA LEU A 85 -0.39 1.34 -1.65
C LEU A 85 0.96 0.93 -2.23
N LEU A 86 1.19 -0.36 -2.41
CA LEU A 86 2.45 -0.86 -2.97
C LEU A 86 2.61 -0.46 -4.44
N TYR A 87 1.52 -0.47 -5.21
CA TYR A 87 1.55 -0.01 -6.59
C TYR A 87 2.04 1.44 -6.68
N VAL A 88 1.53 2.30 -5.80
CA VAL A 88 1.85 3.73 -5.80
C VAL A 88 3.27 3.99 -5.33
N LEU A 89 3.71 3.34 -4.27
CA LEU A 89 4.94 3.70 -3.56
C LEU A 89 6.16 2.88 -3.93
N SER A 90 5.99 1.63 -4.38
CA SER A 90 7.12 0.76 -4.70
C SER A 90 7.89 1.28 -5.92
N GLU A 91 9.19 1.00 -5.95
CA GLU A 91 10.10 1.39 -7.03
C GLU A 91 10.26 2.92 -7.17
N HIS A 92 10.36 3.58 -6.03
CA HIS A 92 10.66 5.02 -5.93
C HIS A 92 11.76 5.23 -4.90
N THR A 93 12.44 6.36 -4.98
CA THR A 93 13.48 6.68 -4.00
C THR A 93 12.87 6.92 -2.63
N PRO A 94 13.63 6.70 -1.55
CA PRO A 94 13.12 7.01 -0.20
C PRO A 94 12.60 8.44 -0.08
N GLN A 95 13.30 9.39 -0.68
CA GLN A 95 12.92 10.80 -0.61
C GLN A 95 11.58 11.06 -1.29
N GLU A 96 11.36 10.47 -2.46
CA GLU A 96 10.09 10.58 -3.18
C GLU A 96 8.93 10.05 -2.34
N ILE A 97 9.15 8.91 -1.67
CA ILE A 97 8.13 8.29 -0.82
C ILE A 97 7.84 9.16 0.40
N ILE A 98 8.89 9.64 1.08
CA ILE A 98 8.77 10.47 2.29
C ILE A 98 7.99 11.76 1.99
N GLU A 99 8.27 12.38 0.86
CA GLU A 99 7.64 13.65 0.48
C GLU A 99 6.25 13.49 -0.15
N SER A 100 5.85 12.26 -0.48
CA SER A 100 4.59 12.03 -1.17
C SER A 100 3.38 12.26 -0.25
N GLU A 101 2.30 12.78 -0.85
CA GLU A 101 1.00 12.83 -0.23
C GLU A 101 0.10 11.81 -0.93
N LEU A 102 -0.52 10.94 -0.14
CA LEU A 102 -1.37 9.87 -0.68
C LEU A 102 -2.81 10.35 -0.80
N TYR A 103 -3.03 11.31 -1.70
CA TYR A 103 -4.33 11.93 -1.90
C TYR A 103 -5.35 10.99 -2.57
N PHE A 104 -4.91 9.92 -3.21
CA PHE A 104 -5.82 9.01 -3.90
C PHE A 104 -6.83 8.36 -2.95
N ILE A 105 -6.42 8.12 -1.71
CA ILE A 105 -7.27 7.47 -0.71
C ILE A 105 -8.53 8.30 -0.46
N GLU A 106 -8.37 9.60 -0.30
CA GLU A 106 -9.48 10.54 -0.12
C GLU A 106 -10.30 10.69 -1.39
N LYS A 107 -9.62 10.79 -2.53
CA LYS A 107 -10.27 11.01 -3.82
C LYS A 107 -11.19 9.86 -4.22
N ILE A 108 -10.82 8.62 -3.91
CA ILE A 108 -11.68 7.47 -4.19
C ILE A 108 -12.71 7.21 -3.09
N GLY A 109 -12.65 7.95 -1.97
CA GLY A 109 -13.59 7.83 -0.85
C GLY A 109 -13.37 6.58 0.00
N LEU A 110 -12.17 6.05 0.02
CA LEU A 110 -11.90 4.76 0.66
C LEU A 110 -12.15 4.78 2.16
N LYS A 111 -11.68 5.82 2.87
CA LYS A 111 -11.83 5.91 4.33
C LYS A 111 -13.28 5.94 4.78
N GLU A 112 -14.14 6.58 4.02
CA GLU A 112 -15.55 6.73 4.35
C GLU A 112 -16.32 5.42 4.28
N HIS A 113 -15.80 4.45 3.54
CA HIS A 113 -16.45 3.17 3.28
C HIS A 113 -15.75 2.00 3.99
N LEU A 114 -14.75 2.27 4.82
CA LEU A 114 -14.11 1.26 5.65
C LEU A 114 -14.65 1.32 7.07
N SER A 115 -14.72 0.15 7.71
CA SER A 115 -15.00 0.11 9.16
C SER A 115 -13.89 0.86 9.91
N PRO A 116 -14.12 1.33 11.13
CA PRO A 116 -13.08 1.98 11.93
C PRO A 116 -11.82 1.13 12.06
N THR A 117 -11.97 -0.17 12.25
CA THR A 117 -10.84 -1.10 12.35
C THR A 117 -10.01 -1.13 11.07
N ARG A 118 -10.67 -1.18 9.90
CA ARG A 118 -9.98 -1.19 8.62
C ARG A 118 -9.33 0.15 8.32
N SER A 119 -9.97 1.25 8.72
CA SER A 119 -9.37 2.59 8.57
C SER A 119 -8.10 2.71 9.40
N ASN A 120 -8.10 2.18 10.61
CA ASN A 120 -6.91 2.16 11.47
C ASN A 120 -5.81 1.32 10.85
N GLY A 121 -6.16 0.19 10.25
CA GLY A 121 -5.21 -0.66 9.54
C GLY A 121 -4.58 0.05 8.33
N LEU A 122 -5.39 0.81 7.59
CA LEU A 122 -4.90 1.60 6.47
C LEU A 122 -3.85 2.63 6.94
N VAL A 123 -4.15 3.36 8.01
CA VAL A 123 -3.22 4.34 8.59
C VAL A 123 -1.94 3.64 9.04
N ALA A 124 -2.04 2.48 9.68
CA ALA A 124 -0.88 1.71 10.14
C ALA A 124 0.01 1.28 8.97
N MET A 125 -0.59 0.83 7.86
CA MET A 125 0.16 0.45 6.66
C MET A 125 0.88 1.65 6.05
N MET A 126 0.19 2.77 5.91
CA MET A 126 0.79 4.00 5.38
C MET A 126 1.98 4.45 6.23
N LYS A 127 1.81 4.43 7.54
CA LYS A 127 2.85 4.80 8.49
C LYS A 127 4.07 3.89 8.37
N GLN A 128 3.86 2.58 8.27
CA GLN A 128 4.95 1.62 8.16
C GLN A 128 5.74 1.79 6.87
N LEU A 129 5.06 2.04 5.75
CA LEU A 129 5.72 2.28 4.46
C LEU A 129 6.61 3.53 4.53
N LYS A 130 6.13 4.59 5.17
CA LYS A 130 6.92 5.81 5.39
C LYS A 130 8.10 5.56 6.31
N LEU A 131 7.92 4.78 7.37
CA LEU A 131 9.00 4.45 8.31
C LEU A 131 10.12 3.65 7.64
N TYR A 132 9.78 2.68 6.80
CA TYR A 132 10.78 1.96 6.02
C TYR A 132 11.58 2.92 5.14
N SER A 133 10.91 3.86 4.51
CA SER A 133 11.55 4.83 3.63
C SER A 133 12.50 5.75 4.38
N ILE A 134 12.12 6.17 5.58
CA ILE A 134 12.99 6.96 6.46
C ILE A 134 14.25 6.17 6.84
N ALA A 135 14.07 4.90 7.20
CA ALA A 135 15.20 4.02 7.56
C ALA A 135 16.16 3.84 6.39
N PHE A 136 15.65 3.63 5.18
CA PHE A 136 16.49 3.49 3.99
C PHE A 136 17.16 4.80 3.61
N SER A 137 16.50 5.93 3.81
CA SER A 137 17.09 7.25 3.58
C SER A 137 18.32 7.46 4.46
N SER A 138 18.25 7.06 5.73
CA SER A 138 19.37 7.14 6.67
C SER A 138 20.57 6.28 6.26
N LYS A 139 20.31 5.08 5.72
CA LYS A 139 21.35 4.17 5.26
C LYS A 139 22.09 4.69 4.04
N LYS A 140 21.41 5.46 3.22
CA LYS A 140 21.95 5.98 1.97
C LYS A 140 22.85 7.20 2.20
N GLY A 141 22.58 7.92 3.29
CA GLY A 141 23.36 9.11 3.64
C GLY A 141 24.77 8.80 4.01
#